data_4a067c83a3d70d4618876930c370b384
#
_entry.id   4a067c83a3d70d4618876930c370b384
#
_cell.length_a   1.000
_cell.length_b   1.000
_cell.length_c   1.000
_cell.angle_alpha   90.00
_cell.angle_beta   90.00
_cell.angle_gamma   90.00
#
_symmetry.space_group_name_H-M   'P 1'
#
loop_
_entity.id
_entity.type
_entity.pdbx_description
1 polymer ?
#
loop_
_entity_poly.entity_id
_entity_poly.type
_entity_poly.pdbx_seq_one_letter_code
_entity_poly.pdbx_strand_id
1 'polypeptide(L)'
;MHRSRREQLQEMLASEPDDSFLHYALALELAKEGDRAAGLERLSEMNVRFPDHVPAYFRRGQLLAEGHENEAARTVLAQGILAANRTADDHAAAEMRELFESLL
;
A
#
# COMPACT_ATOMS: atom_id res chain seq x y z
N MET A 1 22.59 -21.34 -3.75
CA MET A 1 22.27 -20.17 -2.95
C MET A 1 20.83 -19.73 -3.21
N HIS A 2 20.14 -19.39 -2.16
CA HIS A 2 18.76 -18.94 -2.26
C HIS A 2 18.71 -17.43 -2.40
N ARG A 3 17.93 -16.97 -3.37
CA ARG A 3 17.58 -15.57 -3.44
C ARG A 3 16.44 -15.30 -2.45
N SER A 4 16.50 -14.18 -1.77
CA SER A 4 15.41 -13.77 -0.91
C SER A 4 14.16 -13.43 -1.76
N ARG A 5 13.00 -13.42 -1.14
CA ARG A 5 11.76 -12.99 -1.79
C ARG A 5 11.91 -11.58 -2.35
N ARG A 6 12.54 -10.68 -1.60
CA ARG A 6 12.80 -9.31 -2.05
C ARG A 6 13.64 -9.27 -3.31
N GLU A 7 14.74 -10.03 -3.34
CA GLU A 7 15.62 -10.08 -4.51
C GLU A 7 14.90 -10.62 -5.74
N GLN A 8 14.07 -11.66 -5.58
CA GLN A 8 13.27 -12.22 -6.66
C GLN A 8 12.31 -11.18 -7.23
N LEU A 9 11.62 -10.44 -6.35
CA LEU A 9 10.68 -9.40 -6.77
C LEU A 9 11.40 -8.25 -7.48
N GLN A 10 12.58 -7.86 -7.01
CA GLN A 10 13.37 -6.81 -7.64
C GLN A 10 13.80 -7.21 -9.06
N GLU A 11 14.16 -8.48 -9.26
CA GLU A 11 14.51 -8.98 -10.60
C GLU A 11 13.30 -8.99 -11.52
N MET A 12 12.15 -9.42 -11.03
CA MET A 12 10.91 -9.41 -11.82
C MET A 12 10.54 -7.99 -12.22
N LEU A 13 10.70 -7.03 -11.31
CA LEU A 13 10.44 -5.62 -11.59
C LEU A 13 11.41 -5.03 -12.62
N ALA A 14 12.65 -5.49 -12.64
CA ALA A 14 13.62 -5.04 -13.66
C ALA A 14 13.13 -5.40 -15.07
N SER A 15 12.43 -6.55 -15.21
CA SER A 15 11.86 -6.97 -16.49
C SER A 15 10.49 -6.35 -16.75
N GLU A 16 9.73 -6.06 -15.71
CA GLU A 16 8.36 -5.55 -15.82
C GLU A 16 8.16 -4.35 -14.88
N PRO A 17 8.80 -3.21 -15.19
CA PRO A 17 8.82 -2.07 -14.25
C PRO A 17 7.47 -1.36 -14.07
N ASP A 18 6.50 -1.63 -14.94
CA ASP A 18 5.18 -1.01 -14.86
C ASP A 18 4.12 -1.94 -14.25
N ASP A 19 4.52 -3.11 -13.73
CA ASP A 19 3.61 -4.06 -13.12
C ASP A 19 3.28 -3.63 -11.70
N SER A 20 2.06 -3.12 -11.49
CA SER A 20 1.62 -2.65 -10.17
C SER A 20 1.58 -3.76 -9.13
N PHE A 21 1.25 -4.99 -9.53
CA PHE A 21 1.23 -6.13 -8.62
C PHE A 21 2.62 -6.38 -8.02
N LEU A 22 3.66 -6.32 -8.85
CA LEU A 22 5.05 -6.53 -8.39
C LEU A 22 5.51 -5.41 -7.46
N HIS A 23 5.15 -4.16 -7.76
CA HIS A 23 5.45 -3.05 -6.86
C HIS A 23 4.79 -3.24 -5.49
N TYR A 24 3.53 -3.65 -5.51
CA TYR A 24 2.78 -3.90 -4.27
C TYR A 24 3.40 -5.04 -3.48
N ALA A 25 3.70 -6.16 -4.15
CA ALA A 25 4.32 -7.32 -3.50
C ALA A 25 5.66 -6.96 -2.86
N LEU A 26 6.48 -6.15 -3.52
CA LEU A 26 7.76 -5.72 -2.96
C LEU A 26 7.56 -4.80 -1.76
N ALA A 27 6.60 -3.89 -1.82
CA ALA A 27 6.29 -3.03 -0.67
C ALA A 27 5.92 -3.85 0.57
N LEU A 28 5.07 -4.87 0.39
CA LEU A 28 4.66 -5.75 1.48
C LEU A 28 5.85 -6.55 2.03
N GLU A 29 6.72 -7.03 1.15
CA GLU A 29 7.90 -7.79 1.57
C GLU A 29 8.86 -6.92 2.38
N LEU A 30 9.10 -5.69 1.96
CA LEU A 30 9.94 -4.75 2.69
C LEU A 30 9.40 -4.50 4.10
N ALA A 31 8.09 -4.25 4.22
CA ALA A 31 7.46 -4.04 5.52
C ALA A 31 7.56 -5.30 6.40
N LYS A 32 7.36 -6.47 5.82
CA LYS A 32 7.46 -7.76 6.52
C LYS A 32 8.85 -8.02 7.04
N GLU A 33 9.87 -7.63 6.31
CA GLU A 33 11.29 -7.77 6.72
C GLU A 33 11.69 -6.78 7.81
N GLY A 34 10.81 -5.88 8.21
CA GLY A 34 11.08 -4.89 9.22
C GLY A 34 11.51 -3.54 8.68
N ASP A 35 11.59 -3.36 7.36
CA ASP A 35 11.87 -2.08 6.75
C ASP A 35 10.57 -1.35 6.43
N ARG A 36 9.91 -0.91 7.48
CA ARG A 36 8.63 -0.22 7.42
C ARG A 36 8.73 1.07 6.59
N ALA A 37 9.80 1.81 6.78
CA ALA A 37 10.00 3.08 6.07
C ALA A 37 10.07 2.87 4.55
N ALA A 38 10.83 1.88 4.09
CA ALA A 38 10.94 1.56 2.67
C ALA A 38 9.61 1.07 2.10
N GLY A 39 8.88 0.25 2.87
CA GLY A 39 7.54 -0.21 2.47
C GLY A 39 6.58 0.95 2.30
N LEU A 40 6.53 1.87 3.25
CA LEU A 40 5.68 3.06 3.20
C LEU A 40 6.04 3.96 2.01
N GLU A 41 7.33 4.18 1.77
CA GLU A 41 7.77 5.00 0.65
C GLU A 41 7.32 4.40 -0.68
N ARG A 42 7.49 3.11 -0.85
CA ARG A 42 7.06 2.43 -2.08
C ARG A 42 5.55 2.48 -2.27
N LEU A 43 4.77 2.31 -1.20
CA LEU A 43 3.31 2.44 -1.27
C LEU A 43 2.90 3.88 -1.62
N SER A 44 3.60 4.88 -1.07
CA SER A 44 3.36 6.28 -1.40
C SER A 44 3.59 6.55 -2.89
N GLU A 45 4.67 6.03 -3.46
CA GLU A 45 4.96 6.15 -4.89
C GLU A 45 3.85 5.48 -5.72
N MET A 46 3.35 4.32 -5.28
CA MET A 46 2.25 3.64 -5.96
C MET A 46 0.98 4.46 -5.98
N ASN A 47 0.67 5.17 -4.90
CA ASN A 47 -0.52 6.03 -4.85
C ASN A 47 -0.49 7.12 -5.93
N VAL A 48 0.70 7.57 -6.31
CA VAL A 48 0.89 8.55 -7.38
C VAL A 48 0.89 7.88 -8.75
N ARG A 49 1.66 6.82 -8.90
CA ARG A 49 1.87 6.16 -10.20
C ARG A 49 0.70 5.27 -10.62
N PHE A 50 0.05 4.61 -9.66
CA PHE A 50 -1.07 3.71 -9.89
C PHE A 50 -2.26 4.14 -9.02
N PRO A 51 -2.87 5.30 -9.31
CA PRO A 51 -3.86 5.89 -8.40
C PRO A 51 -5.13 5.08 -8.21
N ASP A 52 -5.41 4.11 -9.07
CA ASP A 52 -6.57 3.22 -8.93
C ASP A 52 -6.21 1.86 -8.32
N HIS A 53 -4.97 1.67 -7.90
CA HIS A 53 -4.57 0.46 -7.19
C HIS A 53 -4.95 0.60 -5.72
N VAL A 54 -6.19 0.24 -5.41
CA VAL A 54 -6.82 0.44 -4.09
C VAL A 54 -6.04 -0.21 -2.94
N PRO A 55 -5.52 -1.45 -3.06
CA PRO A 55 -4.81 -2.08 -1.94
C PRO A 55 -3.61 -1.27 -1.42
N ALA A 56 -2.95 -0.49 -2.28
CA ALA A 56 -1.79 0.29 -1.84
C ALA A 56 -2.17 1.39 -0.83
N TYR A 57 -3.33 2.01 -0.99
CA TYR A 57 -3.83 2.98 -0.01
C TYR A 57 -4.17 2.30 1.32
N PHE A 58 -4.87 1.18 1.24
CA PHE A 58 -5.31 0.47 2.43
C PHE A 58 -4.10 0.03 3.26
N ARG A 59 -3.16 -0.63 2.62
CA ARG A 59 -1.98 -1.13 3.32
C ARG A 59 -1.13 0.01 3.90
N ARG A 60 -1.00 1.11 3.14
CA ARG A 60 -0.29 2.30 3.64
C ARG A 60 -0.99 2.86 4.88
N GLY A 61 -2.32 2.98 4.83
CA GLY A 61 -3.10 3.43 5.97
C GLY A 61 -2.95 2.52 7.18
N GLN A 62 -2.97 1.20 6.99
CA GLN A 62 -2.78 0.23 8.06
C GLN A 62 -1.40 0.37 8.71
N LEU A 63 -0.35 0.48 7.91
CA LEU A 63 1.02 0.63 8.42
C LEU A 63 1.19 1.92 9.21
N LEU A 64 0.61 3.01 8.73
CA LEU A 64 0.65 4.29 9.45
C LEU A 64 -0.10 4.19 10.78
N ALA A 65 -1.26 3.54 10.80
CA ALA A 65 -2.02 3.35 12.02
C ALA A 65 -1.27 2.47 13.02
N GLU A 66 -0.63 1.41 12.56
CA GLU A 66 0.20 0.54 13.41
C GLU A 66 1.35 1.32 14.05
N GLY A 67 1.88 2.33 13.35
CA GLY A 67 2.91 3.22 13.86
C GLY A 67 2.39 4.40 14.66
N HIS A 68 1.11 4.41 14.99
CA HIS A 68 0.44 5.50 15.74
C HIS A 68 0.47 6.85 15.03
N GLU A 69 0.59 6.84 13.71
CA GLU A 69 0.54 8.04 12.87
C GLU A 69 -0.90 8.21 12.34
N ASN A 70 -1.82 8.43 13.27
CA ASN A 70 -3.26 8.34 12.98
C ASN A 70 -3.75 9.43 12.02
N GLU A 71 -3.22 10.64 12.13
CA GLU A 71 -3.61 11.72 11.22
C GLU A 71 -3.20 11.41 9.78
N ALA A 72 -1.94 10.99 9.59
CA ALA A 72 -1.44 10.60 8.27
C ALA A 72 -2.22 9.39 7.73
N ALA A 73 -2.53 8.41 8.61
CA ALA A 73 -3.32 7.25 8.23
C ALA A 73 -4.70 7.66 7.71
N ARG A 74 -5.38 8.57 8.42
CA ARG A 74 -6.69 9.04 7.99
C ARG A 74 -6.64 9.74 6.63
N THR A 75 -5.61 10.55 6.39
CA THR A 75 -5.43 11.23 5.11
C THR A 75 -5.31 10.22 3.97
N VAL A 76 -4.48 9.20 4.13
CA VAL A 76 -4.28 8.15 3.12
C VAL A 76 -5.54 7.33 2.90
N LEU A 77 -6.22 6.96 3.99
CA LEU A 77 -7.46 6.17 3.90
C LEU A 77 -8.56 6.96 3.19
N ALA A 78 -8.67 8.26 3.42
CA ALA A 78 -9.63 9.10 2.71
C ALA A 78 -9.36 9.09 1.19
N GLN A 79 -8.10 9.16 0.78
CA GLN A 79 -7.70 9.06 -0.62
C GLN A 79 -8.04 7.67 -1.18
N GLY A 80 -7.80 6.63 -0.40
CA GLY A 80 -8.10 5.25 -0.78
C GLY A 80 -9.60 5.01 -0.97
N ILE A 81 -10.42 5.61 -0.11
CA ILE A 81 -11.88 5.52 -0.23
C ILE A 81 -12.34 6.15 -1.55
N LEU A 82 -11.78 7.30 -1.93
CA LEU A 82 -12.09 7.92 -3.20
C LEU A 82 -11.68 7.04 -4.38
N ALA A 83 -10.50 6.43 -4.30
CA ALA A 83 -10.04 5.49 -5.34
C ALA A 83 -10.96 4.26 -5.44
N ALA A 84 -11.38 3.71 -4.30
CA ALA A 84 -12.30 2.59 -4.26
C ALA A 84 -13.65 2.97 -4.88
N ASN A 85 -14.14 4.17 -4.62
CA ASN A 85 -15.39 4.65 -5.21
C ASN A 85 -15.25 4.80 -6.73
N ARG A 86 -14.12 5.32 -7.21
CA ARG A 86 -13.89 5.46 -8.66
C ARG A 86 -13.88 4.11 -9.37
N THR A 87 -13.41 3.07 -8.71
CA THR A 87 -13.28 1.73 -9.27
C THR A 87 -14.44 0.80 -8.91
N ALA A 88 -15.47 1.33 -8.27
CA ALA A 88 -16.64 0.58 -7.81
C ALA A 88 -16.28 -0.60 -6.88
N ASP A 89 -15.24 -0.42 -6.07
CA ASP A 89 -14.81 -1.40 -5.07
C ASP A 89 -15.45 -1.05 -3.72
N ASP A 90 -16.72 -1.37 -3.59
CA ASP A 90 -17.51 -1.01 -2.40
C ASP A 90 -17.02 -1.69 -1.13
N HIS A 91 -16.52 -2.93 -1.26
CA HIS A 91 -16.01 -3.69 -0.12
C HIS A 91 -14.76 -3.01 0.46
N ALA A 92 -13.81 -2.65 -0.39
CA ALA A 92 -12.60 -1.96 0.04
C ALA A 92 -12.92 -0.59 0.63
N ALA A 93 -13.87 0.15 0.03
CA ALA A 93 -14.30 1.44 0.57
C ALA A 93 -14.85 1.29 1.98
N ALA A 94 -15.68 0.28 2.22
CA ALA A 94 -16.26 0.03 3.54
C ALA A 94 -15.20 -0.32 4.57
N GLU A 95 -14.25 -1.19 4.22
CA GLU A 95 -13.16 -1.57 5.12
C GLU A 95 -12.27 -0.39 5.49
N MET A 96 -11.91 0.43 4.51
CA MET A 96 -11.09 1.62 4.76
C MET A 96 -11.83 2.66 5.60
N ARG A 97 -13.13 2.81 5.39
CA ARG A 97 -13.95 3.72 6.19
C ARG A 97 -14.01 3.26 7.64
N GLU A 98 -14.15 1.96 7.87
CA GLU A 98 -14.17 1.39 9.22
C GLU A 98 -12.85 1.69 9.95
N LEU A 99 -11.72 1.47 9.28
CA LEU A 99 -10.41 1.79 9.87
C LEU A 99 -10.28 3.28 10.12
N PHE A 100 -10.66 4.12 9.15
CA PHE A 100 -10.64 5.58 9.29
C PHE A 100 -11.40 6.03 10.55
N GLU A 101 -12.60 5.54 10.73
CA GLU A 101 -13.44 5.91 11.87
C GLU A 101 -12.84 5.46 13.21
N SER A 102 -12.15 4.33 13.21
CA SER A 102 -11.48 3.84 14.42
C SER A 102 -10.30 4.71 14.86
N LEU A 103 -9.81 5.57 13.99
CA LEU A 103 -8.65 6.44 14.25
C LEU A 103 -9.03 7.87 14.64
N LEU A 104 -10.31 8.15 14.72
CA LEU A 104 -10.80 9.48 15.10
C LEU A 104 -10.60 9.82 16.59
#